data_26054db19f57a5cc4d6f23bc54cf2085
#
_entry.id   26054db19f57a5cc4d6f23bc54cf2085
#
_cell.length_a   1.000
_cell.length_b   1.000
_cell.length_c   1.000
_cell.angle_alpha   90.00
_cell.angle_beta   90.00
_cell.angle_gamma   90.00
#
_symmetry.space_group_name_H-M   'P 1'
#
loop_
_entity.id
_entity.type
_entity.pdbx_description
1 polymer ?
#
loop_
_entity_poly.entity_id
_entity_poly.type
_entity_poly.pdbx_seq_one_letter_code
_entity_poly.pdbx_strand_id
1 'polypeptide(L)'
;MLPRIHAAEFLGEPQYGGGRPVPPQEVWEKLQPYASTRLPTSITHSEERIWRDYAGLSDYPHYDAYRVTAPSADLWSKYDRWDGKTIRWGAPLETIGDMCRSLRELNRPMPCAYWSQGPHCGWEVYGGRKRTSPTPEEIRLQAYHALSTRITSLYWFNLSLKSLVSFRDLIGPITRVDREIRLMENLLLEGDAYEYRRELQAGRPSWDLASVTGPIGALLFANDLTYVPDPGEKVFKFAPRDGAFVFKLPAYLSRPAEVFRLDADGPHDVKFSAGAGRVTIQDRVHVAGIYVVAPTEGLRQRMQARQAELLRFEQSFEFDPAARDSDFEKLRQLLP
;
A
#
# COMPACT_ATOMS: atom_id res chain seq x y z
N MET A 1 -4.10 28.57 8.23
CA MET A 1 -4.82 27.29 8.02
C MET A 1 -4.37 26.56 6.76
N LEU A 2 -4.24 27.23 5.61
CA LEU A 2 -3.77 26.63 4.32
C LEU A 2 -2.47 25.81 4.40
N PRO A 3 -1.43 26.18 5.18
CA PRO A 3 -0.20 25.36 5.24
C PRO A 3 -0.37 23.95 5.81
N ARG A 4 -1.55 23.64 6.38
CA ARG A 4 -1.88 22.33 6.95
C ARG A 4 -2.83 21.52 6.09
N ILE A 5 -3.26 22.04 4.94
CA ILE A 5 -4.13 21.34 3.99
C ILE A 5 -3.23 20.65 2.98
N HIS A 6 -3.43 19.33 2.82
CA HIS A 6 -2.63 18.50 1.93
C HIS A 6 -3.05 18.64 0.46
N ALA A 7 -4.34 18.58 0.19
CA ALA A 7 -4.92 18.66 -1.15
C ALA A 7 -6.37 19.14 -1.09
N ALA A 8 -6.89 19.65 -2.22
CA ALA A 8 -8.31 19.87 -2.44
C ALA A 8 -8.89 18.67 -3.19
N GLU A 9 -9.73 17.90 -2.54
CA GLU A 9 -10.30 16.68 -3.11
C GLU A 9 -11.64 16.95 -3.77
N PHE A 10 -11.84 16.41 -4.98
CA PHE A 10 -13.14 16.29 -5.58
C PHE A 10 -14.02 15.37 -4.72
N LEU A 11 -15.15 15.88 -4.23
CA LEU A 11 -16.01 15.14 -3.32
C LEU A 11 -16.64 13.92 -3.99
N GLY A 12 -16.35 12.76 -3.45
CA GLY A 12 -16.80 11.47 -3.94
C GLY A 12 -15.99 10.98 -5.14
N GLU A 13 -16.39 9.84 -5.63
CA GLU A 13 -15.78 9.18 -6.78
C GLU A 13 -16.57 9.56 -8.04
N PRO A 14 -15.94 10.16 -9.07
CA PRO A 14 -16.66 10.61 -10.26
C PRO A 14 -17.40 9.48 -10.97
N GLN A 15 -16.97 8.22 -10.79
CA GLN A 15 -17.60 7.04 -11.35
C GLN A 15 -19.04 6.81 -10.82
N TYR A 16 -19.34 7.25 -9.61
CA TYR A 16 -20.61 6.99 -8.93
C TYR A 16 -21.54 8.20 -8.80
N GLY A 17 -21.21 9.31 -9.43
CA GLY A 17 -21.96 10.56 -9.30
C GLY A 17 -23.44 10.41 -9.67
N GLY A 18 -24.32 10.29 -8.67
CA GLY A 18 -25.78 10.30 -8.88
C GLY A 18 -26.33 9.18 -9.76
N GLY A 19 -25.68 8.01 -9.79
CA GLY A 19 -26.10 6.84 -10.59
C GLY A 19 -25.56 6.82 -12.01
N ARG A 20 -24.80 7.83 -12.41
CA ARG A 20 -24.01 7.89 -13.66
C ARG A 20 -22.65 8.49 -13.40
N PRO A 21 -21.62 8.16 -14.21
CA PRO A 21 -20.35 8.85 -14.12
C PRO A 21 -20.52 10.37 -14.33
N VAL A 22 -19.85 11.16 -13.50
CA VAL A 22 -19.74 12.60 -13.70
C VAL A 22 -18.83 12.84 -14.92
N PRO A 23 -19.28 13.59 -15.94
CA PRO A 23 -18.45 13.82 -17.11
C PRO A 23 -17.08 14.43 -16.76
N PRO A 24 -15.98 14.02 -17.40
CA PRO A 24 -14.65 14.58 -17.15
C PRO A 24 -14.60 16.11 -17.19
N GLN A 25 -15.34 16.71 -18.13
CA GLN A 25 -15.45 18.18 -18.24
C GLN A 25 -16.04 18.81 -16.96
N GLU A 26 -17.07 18.21 -16.38
CA GLU A 26 -17.69 18.71 -15.15
C GLU A 26 -16.72 18.57 -13.95
N VAL A 27 -15.96 17.48 -13.88
CA VAL A 27 -14.92 17.31 -12.87
C VAL A 27 -13.84 18.39 -13.00
N TRP A 28 -13.38 18.64 -14.24
CA TRP A 28 -12.42 19.68 -14.53
C TRP A 28 -12.91 21.06 -14.10
N GLU A 29 -14.14 21.43 -14.46
CA GLU A 29 -14.76 22.70 -14.07
C GLU A 29 -14.84 22.88 -12.55
N LYS A 30 -15.18 21.82 -11.82
CA LYS A 30 -15.22 21.85 -10.33
C LYS A 30 -13.85 22.00 -9.69
N LEU A 31 -12.79 21.57 -10.34
CA LEU A 31 -11.42 21.68 -9.84
C LEU A 31 -10.76 23.03 -10.20
N GLN A 32 -11.26 23.75 -11.23
CA GLN A 32 -10.70 25.03 -11.69
C GLN A 32 -10.53 26.11 -10.62
N PRO A 33 -11.44 26.28 -9.64
CA PRO A 33 -11.25 27.28 -8.58
C PRO A 33 -9.97 27.09 -7.76
N TYR A 34 -9.40 25.87 -7.76
CA TYR A 34 -8.16 25.54 -7.06
C TYR A 34 -6.91 25.75 -7.90
N ALA A 35 -7.04 25.90 -9.23
CA ALA A 35 -5.90 26.05 -10.14
C ALA A 35 -5.01 27.27 -9.84
N SER A 36 -5.59 28.35 -9.28
CA SER A 36 -4.86 29.55 -8.83
C SER A 36 -4.24 29.40 -7.43
N THR A 37 -4.54 28.31 -6.73
CA THR A 37 -4.00 28.02 -5.41
C THR A 37 -2.72 27.18 -5.54
N ARG A 38 -1.97 27.03 -4.44
CA ARG A 38 -0.85 26.08 -4.36
C ARG A 38 -1.27 24.72 -3.83
N LEU A 39 -2.58 24.50 -3.65
CA LEU A 39 -3.10 23.23 -3.19
C LEU A 39 -3.19 22.25 -4.36
N PRO A 40 -2.54 21.09 -4.30
CA PRO A 40 -2.78 20.03 -5.25
C PRO A 40 -4.26 19.64 -5.24
N THR A 41 -4.77 19.29 -6.40
CA THR A 41 -6.12 18.71 -6.52
C THR A 41 -6.04 17.19 -6.54
N SER A 42 -7.02 16.50 -5.96
CA SER A 42 -7.10 15.04 -5.96
C SER A 42 -8.46 14.54 -6.43
N ILE A 43 -8.45 13.35 -7.04
CA ILE A 43 -9.64 12.60 -7.42
C ILE A 43 -9.43 11.17 -6.96
N THR A 44 -10.43 10.60 -6.27
CA THR A 44 -10.43 9.19 -5.89
C THR A 44 -11.13 8.34 -6.95
N HIS A 45 -10.51 7.24 -7.34
CA HIS A 45 -10.98 6.32 -8.35
C HIS A 45 -11.11 4.91 -7.80
N SER A 46 -12.26 4.27 -7.99
CA SER A 46 -12.50 2.88 -7.57
C SER A 46 -12.74 1.92 -8.74
N GLU A 47 -13.16 2.45 -9.90
CA GLU A 47 -13.40 1.65 -11.09
C GLU A 47 -12.36 1.91 -12.19
N GLU A 48 -11.59 0.89 -12.52
CA GLU A 48 -10.55 0.98 -13.54
C GLU A 48 -11.12 1.29 -14.93
N ARG A 49 -12.30 0.74 -15.24
CA ARG A 49 -12.89 0.81 -16.59
C ARG A 49 -12.90 2.21 -17.19
N ILE A 50 -13.16 3.23 -16.38
CA ILE A 50 -13.34 4.60 -16.85
C ILE A 50 -12.31 5.58 -16.28
N TRP A 51 -11.43 5.18 -15.39
CA TRP A 51 -10.51 6.14 -14.77
C TRP A 51 -9.53 6.78 -15.74
N ARG A 52 -9.22 6.13 -16.89
CA ARG A 52 -8.42 6.73 -17.95
C ARG A 52 -9.04 8.00 -18.53
N ASP A 53 -10.38 8.11 -18.47
CA ASP A 53 -11.10 9.29 -18.97
C ASP A 53 -10.90 10.51 -18.05
N TYR A 54 -10.43 10.28 -16.84
CA TYR A 54 -10.10 11.30 -15.84
C TYR A 54 -8.59 11.49 -15.66
N ALA A 55 -7.75 10.80 -16.42
CA ALA A 55 -6.31 10.91 -16.32
C ALA A 55 -5.84 12.34 -16.61
N GLY A 56 -4.99 12.89 -15.73
CA GLY A 56 -4.49 14.24 -15.83
C GLY A 56 -5.45 15.36 -15.39
N LEU A 57 -6.65 15.04 -14.91
CA LEU A 57 -7.58 16.05 -14.40
C LEU A 57 -7.26 16.54 -12.99
N SER A 58 -6.47 15.79 -12.23
CA SER A 58 -6.00 16.15 -10.91
C SER A 58 -4.50 15.99 -10.79
N ASP A 59 -3.90 16.76 -9.88
CA ASP A 59 -2.46 16.70 -9.60
C ASP A 59 -2.08 15.43 -8.84
N TYR A 60 -3.04 14.80 -8.15
CA TYR A 60 -2.80 13.70 -7.24
C TYR A 60 -3.95 12.68 -7.25
N PRO A 61 -4.05 11.83 -8.28
CA PRO A 61 -5.09 10.81 -8.34
C PRO A 61 -4.88 9.72 -7.30
N HIS A 62 -5.98 9.29 -6.70
CA HIS A 62 -6.05 8.22 -5.71
C HIS A 62 -6.77 7.01 -6.29
N TYR A 63 -6.36 5.82 -5.86
CA TYR A 63 -7.09 4.59 -6.10
C TYR A 63 -7.63 4.04 -4.78
N ASP A 64 -8.89 3.62 -4.76
CA ASP A 64 -9.47 2.86 -3.67
C ASP A 64 -10.15 1.58 -4.17
N ALA A 65 -9.84 0.46 -3.54
CA ALA A 65 -10.58 -0.78 -3.69
C ALA A 65 -10.24 -1.74 -2.55
N TYR A 66 -11.26 -2.13 -1.84
CA TYR A 66 -11.13 -2.83 -0.57
C TYR A 66 -11.22 -4.33 -0.75
N ARG A 67 -10.21 -4.93 -1.36
CA ARG A 67 -10.15 -6.36 -1.75
C ARG A 67 -10.26 -7.32 -0.57
N VAL A 68 -9.77 -6.91 0.59
CA VAL A 68 -9.82 -7.75 1.80
C VAL A 68 -11.22 -7.91 2.39
N THR A 69 -12.24 -7.21 1.86
CA THR A 69 -13.65 -7.42 2.24
C THR A 69 -14.22 -8.73 1.71
N ALA A 70 -13.63 -9.31 0.67
CA ALA A 70 -14.18 -10.47 -0.05
C ALA A 70 -13.24 -11.68 -0.01
N PRO A 71 -13.02 -12.32 1.16
CA PRO A 71 -12.16 -13.50 1.29
C PRO A 71 -12.87 -14.78 0.81
N SER A 72 -13.45 -14.74 -0.40
CA SER A 72 -14.12 -15.87 -1.04
C SER A 72 -13.95 -15.80 -2.54
N ALA A 73 -13.29 -16.80 -3.12
CA ALA A 73 -13.02 -16.84 -4.56
C ALA A 73 -14.30 -16.86 -5.42
N ASP A 74 -15.38 -17.40 -4.88
CA ASP A 74 -16.69 -17.46 -5.57
C ASP A 74 -17.32 -16.08 -5.77
N LEU A 75 -16.89 -15.10 -4.96
CA LEU A 75 -17.38 -13.72 -5.04
C LEU A 75 -16.53 -12.85 -5.97
N TRP A 76 -15.42 -13.37 -6.50
CA TRP A 76 -14.53 -12.60 -7.35
C TRP A 76 -15.06 -12.52 -8.78
N SER A 77 -15.08 -11.32 -9.33
CA SER A 77 -15.27 -11.13 -10.76
C SER A 77 -13.97 -11.46 -11.51
N LYS A 78 -14.09 -11.87 -12.77
CA LYS A 78 -12.91 -11.95 -13.64
C LYS A 78 -12.27 -10.57 -13.72
N TYR A 79 -10.99 -10.50 -13.42
CA TYR A 79 -10.20 -9.32 -13.59
C TYR A 79 -9.57 -9.30 -14.97
N ASP A 80 -9.85 -8.26 -15.72
CA ASP A 80 -9.10 -7.90 -16.91
C ASP A 80 -9.06 -6.38 -17.00
N ARG A 81 -7.88 -5.81 -16.78
CA ARG A 81 -7.68 -4.36 -16.76
C ARG A 81 -7.86 -3.69 -18.13
N TRP A 82 -7.87 -4.47 -19.20
CA TRP A 82 -7.89 -3.96 -20.57
C TRP A 82 -9.20 -4.22 -21.31
N ASP A 83 -10.04 -5.12 -20.88
CA ASP A 83 -11.28 -5.49 -21.57
C ASP A 83 -12.49 -4.62 -21.22
N GLY A 84 -12.31 -3.66 -20.34
CA GLY A 84 -13.36 -2.74 -19.92
C GLY A 84 -14.42 -3.34 -18.99
N LYS A 85 -14.20 -4.53 -18.45
CA LYS A 85 -15.11 -5.13 -17.48
C LYS A 85 -15.01 -4.44 -16.14
N THR A 86 -16.13 -4.28 -15.48
CA THR A 86 -16.18 -3.71 -14.13
C THR A 86 -15.51 -4.65 -13.15
N ILE A 87 -14.50 -4.13 -12.44
CA ILE A 87 -13.90 -4.81 -11.31
C ILE A 87 -14.78 -4.56 -10.10
N ARG A 88 -15.36 -5.63 -9.58
CA ARG A 88 -16.13 -5.57 -8.34
C ARG A 88 -15.18 -5.54 -7.14
N TRP A 89 -15.71 -5.26 -5.96
CA TRP A 89 -14.95 -5.29 -4.70
C TRP A 89 -14.26 -6.63 -4.46
N GLY A 90 -14.91 -7.74 -4.80
CA GLY A 90 -14.28 -9.05 -4.76
C GLY A 90 -13.37 -9.30 -5.95
N ALA A 91 -12.09 -9.42 -5.70
CA ALA A 91 -11.07 -9.78 -6.68
C ALA A 91 -9.83 -10.35 -5.95
N PRO A 92 -8.91 -11.05 -6.65
CA PRO A 92 -7.63 -11.45 -6.09
C PRO A 92 -6.85 -10.26 -5.51
N LEU A 93 -6.12 -10.48 -4.42
CA LEU A 93 -5.43 -9.40 -3.69
C LEU A 93 -4.33 -8.72 -4.52
N GLU A 94 -3.68 -9.45 -5.42
CA GLU A 94 -2.67 -8.89 -6.34
C GLU A 94 -3.22 -7.82 -7.29
N THR A 95 -4.55 -7.75 -7.45
CA THR A 95 -5.18 -6.68 -8.23
C THR A 95 -4.99 -5.30 -7.62
N ILE A 96 -4.68 -5.21 -6.33
CA ILE A 96 -4.28 -3.95 -5.68
C ILE A 96 -3.03 -3.37 -6.38
N GLY A 97 -2.00 -4.19 -6.52
CA GLY A 97 -0.78 -3.80 -7.22
C GLY A 97 -1.00 -3.50 -8.71
N ASP A 98 -1.81 -4.32 -9.37
CA ASP A 98 -2.13 -4.12 -10.80
C ASP A 98 -2.84 -2.79 -11.04
N MET A 99 -3.82 -2.44 -10.19
CA MET A 99 -4.55 -1.18 -10.26
C MET A 99 -3.65 0.01 -9.95
N CYS A 100 -2.89 -0.04 -8.87
CA CYS A 100 -1.96 1.04 -8.51
C CYS A 100 -0.96 1.31 -9.63
N ARG A 101 -0.45 0.27 -10.28
CA ARG A 101 0.45 0.38 -11.43
C ARG A 101 -0.25 1.01 -12.63
N SER A 102 -1.46 0.57 -12.95
CA SER A 102 -2.26 1.12 -14.04
C SER A 102 -2.54 2.61 -13.84
N LEU A 103 -2.99 3.00 -12.63
CA LEU A 103 -3.23 4.41 -12.30
C LEU A 103 -1.97 5.26 -12.47
N ARG A 104 -0.83 4.75 -11.97
CA ARG A 104 0.46 5.43 -12.11
C ARG A 104 0.90 5.58 -13.57
N GLU A 105 0.78 4.52 -14.38
CA GLU A 105 1.12 4.55 -15.81
C GLU A 105 0.31 5.60 -16.58
N LEU A 106 -0.97 5.73 -16.26
CA LEU A 106 -1.87 6.68 -16.89
C LEU A 106 -1.61 8.14 -16.49
N ASN A 107 -1.10 8.37 -15.28
CA ASN A 107 -0.97 9.72 -14.71
C ASN A 107 0.48 10.21 -14.61
N ARG A 108 1.47 9.49 -15.12
CA ARG A 108 2.86 9.96 -15.11
C ARG A 108 3.00 11.35 -15.74
N PRO A 109 3.81 12.24 -15.14
CA PRO A 109 4.70 12.06 -13.97
C PRO A 109 4.05 12.34 -12.61
N MET A 110 2.72 12.49 -12.56
CA MET A 110 2.00 12.85 -11.33
C MET A 110 2.19 11.81 -10.23
N PRO A 111 2.28 12.24 -8.97
CA PRO A 111 2.22 11.35 -7.83
C PRO A 111 0.83 10.68 -7.75
N CYS A 112 0.79 9.46 -7.22
CA CYS A 112 -0.46 8.72 -7.03
C CYS A 112 -0.54 8.17 -5.61
N ALA A 113 -1.76 8.00 -5.12
CA ALA A 113 -2.00 7.40 -3.81
C ALA A 113 -2.93 6.19 -3.87
N TYR A 114 -2.90 5.40 -2.80
CA TYR A 114 -3.81 4.30 -2.57
C TYR A 114 -4.51 4.44 -1.22
N TRP A 115 -5.83 4.30 -1.23
CA TRP A 115 -6.65 4.14 -0.03
C TRP A 115 -6.69 2.66 0.34
N SER A 116 -5.88 2.27 1.31
CA SER A 116 -5.90 0.94 1.89
C SER A 116 -7.08 0.80 2.85
N GLN A 117 -7.67 -0.38 2.91
CA GLN A 117 -8.70 -0.65 3.90
C GLN A 117 -8.07 -0.69 5.30
N GLY A 118 -8.47 0.26 6.14
CA GLY A 118 -8.23 0.27 7.57
C GLY A 118 -9.45 -0.22 8.36
N PRO A 119 -9.53 0.10 9.66
CA PRO A 119 -10.70 -0.21 10.47
C PRO A 119 -11.93 0.52 9.97
N HIS A 120 -12.98 -0.19 9.61
CA HIS A 120 -14.23 0.40 9.14
C HIS A 120 -15.43 -0.48 9.49
N CYS A 121 -16.52 0.15 9.94
CA CYS A 121 -17.81 -0.50 10.12
C CYS A 121 -18.67 -0.34 8.86
N GLY A 122 -19.37 -1.39 8.40
CA GLY A 122 -20.37 -1.29 7.35
C GLY A 122 -20.01 -1.89 5.99
N TRP A 123 -18.87 -2.56 5.85
CA TRP A 123 -18.47 -3.22 4.59
C TRP A 123 -19.06 -4.63 4.39
N GLU A 124 -19.93 -5.06 5.27
CA GLU A 124 -20.58 -6.39 5.23
C GLU A 124 -21.32 -6.66 3.92
N VAL A 125 -21.73 -5.58 3.25
CA VAL A 125 -22.50 -5.63 1.99
C VAL A 125 -21.64 -6.10 0.81
N TYR A 126 -20.34 -5.92 0.89
CA TYR A 126 -19.42 -6.07 -0.24
C TYR A 126 -18.63 -7.38 -0.26
N GLY A 127 -19.12 -8.47 0.11
CA GLY A 127 -18.36 -9.70 -0.04
C GLY A 127 -18.57 -10.70 1.06
N GLY A 128 -19.64 -10.54 1.79
CA GLY A 128 -20.04 -11.50 2.81
C GLY A 128 -19.20 -11.48 4.09
N ARG A 129 -18.24 -10.56 4.22
CA ARG A 129 -17.44 -10.42 5.44
C ARG A 129 -18.26 -9.68 6.51
N LYS A 130 -18.53 -10.35 7.64
CA LYS A 130 -19.16 -9.70 8.78
C LYS A 130 -18.19 -8.85 9.61
N ARG A 131 -16.93 -9.29 9.68
CA ARG A 131 -15.87 -8.48 10.28
C ARG A 131 -15.31 -7.54 9.22
N THR A 132 -15.39 -6.27 9.47
CA THR A 132 -14.96 -5.22 8.55
C THR A 132 -13.53 -4.75 8.79
N SER A 133 -12.91 -5.19 9.89
CA SER A 133 -11.51 -4.91 10.21
C SER A 133 -10.59 -5.91 9.50
N PRO A 134 -9.58 -5.47 8.76
CA PRO A 134 -8.57 -6.38 8.19
C PRO A 134 -7.72 -7.05 9.27
N THR A 135 -7.07 -8.16 8.93
CA THR A 135 -6.05 -8.77 9.80
C THR A 135 -4.73 -8.02 9.68
N PRO A 136 -3.77 -8.20 10.61
CA PRO A 136 -2.42 -7.63 10.49
C PRO A 136 -1.73 -7.98 9.16
N GLU A 137 -1.89 -9.22 8.69
CA GLU A 137 -1.35 -9.69 7.42
C GLU A 137 -2.01 -8.98 6.23
N GLU A 138 -3.32 -8.79 6.27
CA GLU A 138 -4.07 -8.07 5.24
C GLU A 138 -3.70 -6.58 5.20
N ILE A 139 -3.45 -5.94 6.34
CA ILE A 139 -2.90 -4.58 6.45
C ILE A 139 -1.55 -4.50 5.71
N ARG A 140 -0.64 -5.43 6.05
CA ARG A 140 0.70 -5.47 5.47
C ARG A 140 0.66 -5.73 3.97
N LEU A 141 -0.14 -6.69 3.52
CA LEU A 141 -0.25 -7.05 2.10
C LEU A 141 -0.74 -5.87 1.26
N GLN A 142 -1.82 -5.20 1.69
CA GLN A 142 -2.36 -4.05 0.98
C GLN A 142 -1.30 -2.96 0.78
N ALA A 143 -0.59 -2.61 1.87
CA ALA A 143 0.45 -1.60 1.84
C ALA A 143 1.56 -1.95 0.83
N TYR A 144 2.07 -3.18 0.86
CA TYR A 144 3.21 -3.55 0.03
C TYR A 144 2.86 -3.86 -1.42
N HIS A 145 1.64 -4.33 -1.70
CA HIS A 145 1.17 -4.38 -3.07
C HIS A 145 1.08 -2.99 -3.71
N ALA A 146 0.65 -1.99 -2.96
CA ALA A 146 0.59 -0.62 -3.44
C ALA A 146 2.00 0.01 -3.53
N LEU A 147 2.79 0.00 -2.47
CA LEU A 147 4.11 0.63 -2.40
C LEU A 147 5.11 0.07 -3.40
N SER A 148 5.07 -1.25 -3.67
CA SER A 148 5.94 -1.90 -4.66
C SER A 148 5.71 -1.41 -6.09
N THR A 149 4.59 -0.73 -6.37
CA THR A 149 4.31 -0.09 -7.66
C THR A 149 4.87 1.32 -7.77
N ARG A 150 5.51 1.83 -6.72
CA ARG A 150 6.01 3.19 -6.61
C ARG A 150 4.87 4.24 -6.56
N ILE A 151 3.78 3.95 -5.87
CA ILE A 151 2.88 5.03 -5.44
C ILE A 151 3.59 5.91 -4.40
N THR A 152 3.11 7.13 -4.22
CA THR A 152 3.77 8.13 -3.35
C THR A 152 3.12 8.27 -1.99
N SER A 153 1.91 7.80 -1.81
CA SER A 153 1.20 7.87 -0.54
C SER A 153 0.26 6.70 -0.32
N LEU A 154 0.12 6.35 0.94
CA LEU A 154 -0.79 5.35 1.45
C LEU A 154 -1.72 5.99 2.48
N TYR A 155 -3.01 5.80 2.29
CA TYR A 155 -4.04 6.23 3.23
C TYR A 155 -4.78 5.03 3.81
N TRP A 156 -5.29 5.17 5.04
CA TRP A 156 -6.07 4.13 5.70
C TRP A 156 -7.54 4.54 5.76
N PHE A 157 -8.38 3.88 4.97
CA PHE A 157 -9.81 4.12 4.98
C PHE A 157 -10.53 3.14 5.92
N ASN A 158 -11.33 3.53 6.84
CA ASN A 158 -11.54 4.86 7.38
C ASN A 158 -10.92 4.89 8.78
N LEU A 159 -9.95 5.77 9.00
CA LEU A 159 -9.29 5.91 10.30
C LEU A 159 -10.02 6.98 11.15
N SER A 160 -11.33 6.81 11.31
CA SER A 160 -12.16 7.67 12.18
C SER A 160 -11.97 7.32 13.65
N LEU A 161 -12.30 8.25 14.55
CA LEU A 161 -12.28 7.99 15.98
C LEU A 161 -13.13 6.77 16.36
N LYS A 162 -14.32 6.64 15.77
CA LYS A 162 -15.19 5.47 15.97
C LYS A 162 -14.49 4.17 15.55
N SER A 163 -13.86 4.16 14.39
CA SER A 163 -13.13 2.98 13.89
C SER A 163 -11.95 2.62 14.78
N LEU A 164 -11.17 3.60 15.23
CA LEU A 164 -10.04 3.40 16.14
C LEU A 164 -10.47 2.78 17.46
N VAL A 165 -11.57 3.29 18.05
CA VAL A 165 -12.10 2.76 19.31
C VAL A 165 -12.65 1.34 19.13
N SER A 166 -13.33 1.06 18.01
CA SER A 166 -13.95 -0.26 17.77
C SER A 166 -12.93 -1.33 17.37
N PHE A 167 -11.82 -0.95 16.75
CA PHE A 167 -10.82 -1.86 16.18
C PHE A 167 -9.39 -1.48 16.60
N ARG A 168 -9.21 -1.23 17.90
CA ARG A 168 -7.91 -0.81 18.46
C ARG A 168 -6.79 -1.85 18.23
N ASP A 169 -7.13 -3.09 17.97
CA ASP A 169 -6.21 -4.17 17.63
C ASP A 169 -5.42 -3.89 16.33
N LEU A 170 -5.89 -2.99 15.47
CA LEU A 170 -5.19 -2.58 14.25
C LEU A 170 -4.23 -1.42 14.43
N ILE A 171 -4.24 -0.71 15.55
CA ILE A 171 -3.32 0.42 15.79
C ILE A 171 -1.87 -0.08 15.71
N GLY A 172 -1.54 -1.16 16.40
CA GLY A 172 -0.20 -1.73 16.37
C GLY A 172 0.26 -2.16 14.98
N PRO A 173 -0.50 -3.00 14.25
CA PRO A 173 -0.18 -3.37 12.87
C PRO A 173 0.00 -2.19 11.92
N ILE A 174 -0.86 -1.18 11.97
CA ILE A 174 -0.73 0.04 11.14
C ILE A 174 0.54 0.80 11.54
N THR A 175 0.80 1.02 12.83
CA THR A 175 2.01 1.69 13.32
C THR A 175 3.28 0.97 12.83
N ARG A 176 3.29 -0.38 12.81
CA ARG A 176 4.44 -1.13 12.28
C ARG A 176 4.67 -0.87 10.79
N VAL A 177 3.61 -0.91 9.98
CA VAL A 177 3.71 -0.61 8.55
C VAL A 177 4.16 0.84 8.32
N ASP A 178 3.60 1.80 9.06
CA ASP A 178 3.98 3.21 8.95
C ASP A 178 5.44 3.44 9.35
N ARG A 179 5.96 2.71 10.36
CA ARG A 179 7.38 2.74 10.73
C ARG A 179 8.26 2.20 9.61
N GLU A 180 7.89 1.08 8.98
CA GLU A 180 8.61 0.53 7.81
C GLU A 180 8.65 1.56 6.67
N ILE A 181 7.52 2.22 6.37
CA ILE A 181 7.46 3.28 5.36
C ILE A 181 8.42 4.43 5.71
N ARG A 182 8.43 4.88 6.96
CA ARG A 182 9.34 5.95 7.42
C ARG A 182 10.81 5.57 7.35
N LEU A 183 11.15 4.29 7.48
CA LEU A 183 12.52 3.81 7.30
C LEU A 183 12.97 3.84 5.84
N MET A 184 12.07 3.54 4.89
CA MET A 184 12.39 3.50 3.47
C MET A 184 11.99 4.78 2.70
N GLU A 185 11.45 5.79 3.38
CA GLU A 185 10.87 7.00 2.79
C GLU A 185 11.79 7.66 1.76
N ASN A 186 13.05 7.88 2.09
CA ASN A 186 13.99 8.53 1.17
C ASN A 186 14.26 7.69 -0.09
N LEU A 187 14.33 6.36 0.04
CA LEU A 187 14.48 5.47 -1.12
C LEU A 187 13.24 5.50 -2.03
N LEU A 188 12.05 5.61 -1.44
CA LEU A 188 10.80 5.74 -2.19
C LEU A 188 10.69 7.12 -2.87
N LEU A 189 11.03 8.21 -2.17
CA LEU A 189 10.88 9.57 -2.68
C LEU A 189 11.86 9.86 -3.82
N GLU A 190 13.11 9.44 -3.69
CA GLU A 190 14.15 9.69 -4.69
C GLU A 190 14.22 8.63 -5.80
N GLY A 191 13.57 7.48 -5.58
CA GLY A 191 13.55 6.36 -6.52
C GLY A 191 12.39 6.38 -7.49
N ASP A 192 12.52 5.59 -8.56
CA ASP A 192 11.41 5.27 -9.47
C ASP A 192 11.31 3.77 -9.71
N ALA A 193 10.14 3.31 -10.17
CA ALA A 193 9.91 1.91 -10.48
C ALA A 193 10.86 1.45 -11.59
N TYR A 194 11.59 0.37 -11.34
CA TYR A 194 12.62 -0.15 -12.24
C TYR A 194 12.25 -1.51 -12.83
N GLU A 195 11.88 -2.48 -12.00
CA GLU A 195 11.48 -3.81 -12.45
C GLU A 195 10.17 -4.23 -11.79
N TYR A 196 9.35 -4.93 -12.54
CA TYR A 196 8.22 -5.68 -12.03
C TYR A 196 8.08 -6.98 -12.82
N ARG A 197 7.82 -8.08 -12.11
CA ARG A 197 7.37 -9.32 -12.71
C ARG A 197 6.53 -10.13 -11.73
N ARG A 198 5.57 -10.86 -12.27
CA ARG A 198 4.81 -11.88 -11.55
C ARG A 198 5.38 -13.25 -11.87
N GLU A 199 5.79 -13.96 -10.84
CA GLU A 199 6.23 -15.34 -10.96
C GLU A 199 5.04 -16.29 -10.80
N LEU A 200 5.04 -17.35 -11.61
CA LEU A 200 4.02 -18.37 -11.57
C LEU A 200 4.62 -19.69 -11.07
N GLN A 201 3.87 -20.41 -10.25
CA GLN A 201 4.16 -21.78 -9.85
C GLN A 201 2.99 -22.67 -10.26
N ALA A 202 3.24 -23.68 -11.08
CA ALA A 202 2.20 -24.53 -11.67
C ALA A 202 1.05 -23.74 -12.34
N GLY A 203 1.39 -22.64 -13.02
CA GLY A 203 0.44 -21.76 -13.71
C GLY A 203 -0.36 -20.80 -12.82
N ARG A 204 -0.10 -20.76 -11.51
CA ARG A 204 -0.76 -19.85 -10.57
C ARG A 204 0.20 -18.77 -10.10
N PRO A 205 -0.27 -17.55 -9.84
CA PRO A 205 0.53 -16.51 -9.21
C PRO A 205 1.18 -17.01 -7.93
N SER A 206 2.47 -16.75 -7.78
CA SER A 206 3.27 -17.21 -6.65
C SER A 206 3.96 -16.05 -5.94
N TRP A 207 4.60 -15.17 -6.69
CA TRP A 207 5.27 -13.98 -6.18
C TRP A 207 5.07 -12.80 -7.11
N ASP A 208 4.88 -11.62 -6.54
CA ASP A 208 5.11 -10.35 -7.23
C ASP A 208 6.46 -9.80 -6.79
N LEU A 209 7.37 -9.68 -7.73
CA LEU A 209 8.70 -9.12 -7.51
C LEU A 209 8.77 -7.75 -8.18
N ALA A 210 9.13 -6.74 -7.40
CA ALA A 210 9.24 -5.37 -7.87
C ALA A 210 10.47 -4.69 -7.29
N SER A 211 10.97 -3.67 -7.98
CA SER A 211 12.04 -2.83 -7.46
C SER A 211 11.79 -1.35 -7.73
N VAL A 212 12.22 -0.53 -6.78
CA VAL A 212 12.31 0.93 -6.88
C VAL A 212 13.78 1.28 -6.76
N THR A 213 14.34 1.99 -7.73
CA THR A 213 15.76 2.35 -7.75
C THR A 213 15.94 3.85 -7.84
N GLY A 214 16.90 4.37 -7.10
CA GLY A 214 17.25 5.78 -7.03
C GLY A 214 18.73 5.98 -6.70
N PRO A 215 19.21 7.23 -6.59
CA PRO A 215 20.63 7.53 -6.43
C PRO A 215 21.23 6.98 -5.13
N ILE A 216 20.43 6.83 -4.07
CA ILE A 216 20.90 6.34 -2.77
C ILE A 216 20.84 4.82 -2.65
N GLY A 217 20.15 4.12 -3.55
CA GLY A 217 20.02 2.67 -3.52
C GLY A 217 18.76 2.15 -4.17
N ALA A 218 18.42 0.90 -3.88
CA ALA A 218 17.20 0.26 -4.34
C ALA A 218 16.43 -0.36 -3.18
N LEU A 219 15.10 -0.33 -3.32
CA LEU A 219 14.15 -1.16 -2.59
C LEU A 219 13.72 -2.31 -3.48
N LEU A 220 13.76 -3.52 -2.96
CA LEU A 220 13.31 -4.72 -3.64
C LEU A 220 12.16 -5.32 -2.82
N PHE A 221 11.10 -5.70 -3.50
CA PHE A 221 9.88 -6.23 -2.89
C PHE A 221 9.59 -7.63 -3.40
N ALA A 222 9.34 -8.56 -2.49
CA ALA A 222 8.83 -9.89 -2.79
C ALA A 222 7.49 -10.09 -2.06
N ASN A 223 6.39 -9.89 -2.78
CA ASN A 223 5.03 -10.06 -2.24
C ASN A 223 4.56 -11.49 -2.48
N ASP A 224 4.16 -12.18 -1.42
CA ASP A 224 3.64 -13.55 -1.52
C ASP A 224 2.20 -13.57 -2.03
N LEU A 225 1.95 -14.32 -3.09
CA LEU A 225 0.64 -14.49 -3.71
C LEU A 225 -0.01 -15.85 -3.42
N THR A 226 0.55 -16.63 -2.49
CA THR A 226 0.00 -17.96 -2.14
C THR A 226 -1.00 -17.92 -0.98
N TYR A 227 -1.60 -16.77 -0.75
CA TYR A 227 -2.67 -16.62 0.23
C TYR A 227 -3.89 -17.49 -0.10
N VAL A 228 -4.63 -17.88 0.95
CA VAL A 228 -5.84 -18.68 0.81
C VAL A 228 -7.04 -17.89 1.35
N PRO A 229 -8.05 -17.61 0.52
CA PRO A 229 -9.29 -17.02 1.01
C PRO A 229 -10.06 -18.05 1.84
N ASP A 230 -10.46 -17.66 3.06
CA ASP A 230 -11.27 -18.48 3.95
C ASP A 230 -12.63 -17.81 4.20
N PRO A 231 -13.67 -18.23 3.47
CA PRO A 231 -15.01 -17.65 3.63
C PRO A 231 -15.66 -18.03 4.96
N GLY A 232 -15.24 -19.13 5.58
CA GLY A 232 -15.76 -19.57 6.88
C GLY A 232 -15.32 -18.64 8.00
N GLU A 233 -14.02 -18.35 8.08
CA GLU A 233 -13.45 -17.41 9.04
C GLU A 233 -13.47 -15.96 8.56
N LYS A 234 -13.79 -15.73 7.30
CA LYS A 234 -13.89 -14.42 6.66
C LYS A 234 -12.59 -13.62 6.68
N VAL A 235 -11.50 -14.30 6.39
CA VAL A 235 -10.14 -13.77 6.33
C VAL A 235 -9.39 -14.36 5.16
N PHE A 236 -8.30 -13.70 4.77
CA PHE A 236 -7.26 -14.31 3.96
C PHE A 236 -6.20 -14.91 4.88
N LYS A 237 -5.79 -16.14 4.61
CA LYS A 237 -4.74 -16.85 5.36
C LYS A 237 -3.42 -16.80 4.60
N PHE A 238 -2.37 -16.55 5.34
CA PHE A 238 -1.00 -16.48 4.86
C PHE A 238 -0.13 -17.44 5.65
N ALA A 239 0.88 -18.02 5.01
CA ALA A 239 1.86 -18.88 5.67
C ALA A 239 3.28 -18.45 5.27
N PRO A 240 4.23 -18.35 6.21
CA PRO A 240 5.62 -18.07 5.87
C PRO A 240 6.19 -19.16 4.98
N ARG A 241 6.87 -18.78 3.90
CA ARG A 241 7.52 -19.72 2.98
C ARG A 241 8.89 -19.25 2.51
N ASP A 242 9.74 -20.20 2.18
CA ASP A 242 11.07 -19.93 1.66
C ASP A 242 10.99 -19.51 0.18
N GLY A 243 11.82 -18.54 -0.21
CA GLY A 243 11.95 -18.07 -1.56
C GLY A 243 13.39 -17.75 -1.95
N ALA A 244 13.65 -17.82 -3.26
CA ALA A 244 14.89 -17.36 -3.87
C ALA A 244 14.53 -16.31 -4.94
N PHE A 245 14.76 -15.04 -4.64
CA PHE A 245 14.29 -13.90 -5.43
C PHE A 245 15.45 -13.32 -6.22
N VAL A 246 15.33 -13.29 -7.54
CA VAL A 246 16.35 -12.69 -8.41
C VAL A 246 15.83 -11.34 -8.89
N PHE A 247 16.54 -10.26 -8.61
CA PHE A 247 16.22 -8.92 -9.09
C PHE A 247 17.31 -8.42 -10.03
N LYS A 248 16.90 -7.69 -11.07
CA LYS A 248 17.83 -6.93 -11.90
C LYS A 248 18.26 -5.68 -11.15
N LEU A 249 19.51 -5.31 -11.30
CA LEU A 249 20.06 -4.08 -10.75
C LEU A 249 20.60 -3.20 -11.88
N PRO A 250 20.42 -1.87 -11.78
CA PRO A 250 21.10 -0.94 -12.68
C PRO A 250 22.62 -1.02 -12.49
N ALA A 251 23.37 -0.57 -13.49
CA ALA A 251 24.83 -0.73 -13.52
C ALA A 251 25.54 -0.20 -12.28
N TYR A 252 25.10 0.92 -11.72
CA TYR A 252 25.70 1.54 -10.52
C TYR A 252 25.46 0.73 -9.23
N LEU A 253 24.49 -0.21 -9.23
CA LEU A 253 24.23 -1.13 -8.12
C LEU A 253 24.75 -2.56 -8.39
N SER A 254 25.45 -2.78 -9.51
CA SER A 254 25.92 -4.14 -9.89
C SER A 254 26.90 -4.76 -8.90
N ARG A 255 27.54 -3.95 -8.05
CA ARG A 255 28.42 -4.36 -6.96
C ARG A 255 27.97 -3.64 -5.68
N PRO A 256 26.90 -4.11 -5.03
CA PRO A 256 26.36 -3.44 -3.85
C PRO A 256 27.37 -3.54 -2.69
N ALA A 257 27.50 -2.44 -1.94
CA ALA A 257 28.27 -2.42 -0.70
C ALA A 257 27.46 -3.00 0.46
N GLU A 258 26.15 -2.78 0.46
CA GLU A 258 25.24 -3.31 1.48
C GLU A 258 24.02 -3.95 0.84
N VAL A 259 23.60 -5.11 1.35
CA VAL A 259 22.31 -5.77 1.07
C VAL A 259 21.75 -6.29 2.39
N PHE A 260 20.52 -5.90 2.71
CA PHE A 260 19.88 -6.30 3.96
C PHE A 260 18.36 -6.34 3.81
N ARG A 261 17.70 -7.12 4.66
CA ARG A 261 16.25 -7.11 4.82
C ARG A 261 15.85 -5.93 5.71
N LEU A 262 14.69 -5.36 5.45
CA LEU A 262 14.11 -4.28 6.24
C LEU A 262 12.70 -4.67 6.73
N ASP A 263 12.42 -4.39 8.00
CA ASP A 263 11.07 -4.43 8.57
C ASP A 263 10.92 -3.37 9.68
N ALA A 264 9.82 -3.39 10.42
CA ALA A 264 9.54 -2.40 11.47
C ALA A 264 10.56 -2.44 12.64
N ASP A 265 11.28 -3.53 12.78
CA ASP A 265 12.30 -3.70 13.83
C ASP A 265 13.70 -3.29 13.33
N GLY A 266 13.77 -2.78 12.09
CA GLY A 266 14.98 -2.23 11.48
C GLY A 266 15.60 -3.14 10.43
N PRO A 267 16.89 -2.90 10.09
CA PRO A 267 17.64 -3.69 9.12
C PRO A 267 18.20 -4.99 9.72
N HIS A 268 17.99 -6.10 9.01
CA HIS A 268 18.44 -7.44 9.37
C HIS A 268 19.36 -8.05 8.30
N ASP A 269 20.19 -8.99 8.70
CA ASP A 269 20.98 -9.77 7.75
C ASP A 269 20.07 -10.63 6.87
N VAL A 270 20.46 -10.78 5.62
CA VAL A 270 19.81 -11.66 4.67
C VAL A 270 20.84 -12.40 3.84
N LYS A 271 20.54 -13.64 3.46
CA LYS A 271 21.41 -14.40 2.58
C LYS A 271 21.27 -13.91 1.14
N PHE A 272 22.35 -13.48 0.53
CA PHE A 272 22.33 -12.99 -0.85
C PHE A 272 23.58 -13.38 -1.63
N SER A 273 23.48 -13.27 -2.96
CA SER A 273 24.60 -13.22 -3.87
C SER A 273 24.37 -12.15 -4.93
N ALA A 274 25.40 -11.45 -5.35
CA ALA A 274 25.30 -10.38 -6.36
C ALA A 274 26.31 -10.60 -7.48
N GLY A 275 25.91 -10.37 -8.72
CA GLY A 275 26.78 -10.49 -9.90
C GLY A 275 26.01 -10.35 -11.19
N ALA A 276 26.71 -10.00 -12.28
CA ALA A 276 26.14 -9.83 -13.61
C ALA A 276 24.89 -8.93 -13.68
N GLY A 277 24.87 -7.84 -12.89
CA GLY A 277 23.75 -6.90 -12.86
C GLY A 277 22.48 -7.46 -12.19
N ARG A 278 22.64 -8.43 -11.30
CA ARG A 278 21.55 -9.04 -10.54
C ARG A 278 21.93 -9.25 -9.09
N VAL A 279 20.93 -9.29 -8.23
CA VAL A 279 21.03 -9.79 -6.87
C VAL A 279 20.04 -10.94 -6.68
N THR A 280 20.50 -12.01 -6.06
CA THR A 280 19.67 -13.14 -5.64
C THR A 280 19.56 -13.12 -4.12
N ILE A 281 18.36 -13.08 -3.58
CA ILE A 281 18.09 -13.07 -2.15
C ILE A 281 17.41 -14.37 -1.78
N GLN A 282 17.86 -15.03 -0.72
CA GLN A 282 17.24 -16.21 -0.15
C GLN A 282 16.70 -15.84 1.24
N ASP A 283 15.38 -15.92 1.38
CA ASP A 283 14.73 -15.53 2.63
C ASP A 283 13.45 -16.34 2.86
N ARG A 284 13.01 -16.39 4.11
CA ARG A 284 11.71 -16.89 4.52
C ARG A 284 10.76 -15.71 4.70
N VAL A 285 9.82 -15.58 3.79
CA VAL A 285 8.90 -14.43 3.71
C VAL A 285 7.53 -14.79 4.27
N HIS A 286 6.99 -13.89 5.08
CA HIS A 286 5.60 -13.89 5.50
C HIS A 286 4.93 -12.61 4.96
N VAL A 287 3.97 -12.78 4.07
CA VAL A 287 3.23 -11.72 3.35
C VAL A 287 4.11 -10.94 2.37
N ALA A 288 5.12 -10.22 2.83
CA ALA A 288 6.00 -9.41 2.01
C ALA A 288 7.42 -9.36 2.58
N GLY A 289 8.41 -9.58 1.74
CA GLY A 289 9.83 -9.33 1.99
C GLY A 289 10.25 -8.00 1.39
N ILE A 290 10.99 -7.19 2.16
CA ILE A 290 11.52 -5.91 1.74
C ILE A 290 13.02 -5.95 1.91
N TYR A 291 13.75 -5.59 0.86
CA TYR A 291 15.21 -5.62 0.89
C TYR A 291 15.75 -4.30 0.37
N VAL A 292 16.86 -3.90 0.94
CA VAL A 292 17.60 -2.69 0.56
C VAL A 292 18.91 -3.10 -0.06
N VAL A 293 19.25 -2.45 -1.16
CA VAL A 293 20.53 -2.58 -1.85
C VAL A 293 21.17 -1.21 -1.96
N ALA A 294 22.36 -1.03 -1.39
CA ALA A 294 23.05 0.26 -1.40
C ALA A 294 24.39 0.19 -2.15
N PRO A 295 24.74 1.24 -2.93
CA PRO A 295 26.01 1.30 -3.65
C PRO A 295 27.21 1.62 -2.73
N THR A 296 26.95 2.19 -1.55
CA THR A 296 27.95 2.60 -0.58
C THR A 296 27.58 2.11 0.82
N GLU A 297 28.60 1.98 1.68
CA GLU A 297 28.39 1.65 3.09
C GLU A 297 27.69 2.78 3.87
N GLY A 298 27.08 2.41 5.00
CA GLY A 298 26.52 3.32 5.99
C GLY A 298 25.01 3.57 5.86
N LEU A 299 24.33 3.07 4.83
CA LEU A 299 22.87 3.20 4.72
C LEU A 299 22.18 2.38 5.82
N ARG A 300 22.66 1.17 6.06
CA ARG A 300 22.16 0.30 7.14
C ARG A 300 22.25 0.99 8.51
N GLN A 301 23.39 1.59 8.81
CA GLN A 301 23.58 2.29 10.09
C GLN A 301 22.64 3.50 10.22
N ARG A 302 22.44 4.27 9.14
CA ARG A 302 21.48 5.39 9.15
C ARG A 302 20.05 4.90 9.40
N MET A 303 19.65 3.79 8.80
CA MET A 303 18.32 3.20 9.02
C MET A 303 18.17 2.68 10.46
N GLN A 304 19.20 2.09 11.05
CA GLN A 304 19.19 1.70 12.47
C GLN A 304 19.01 2.91 13.39
N ALA A 305 19.76 3.98 13.14
CA ALA A 305 19.63 5.22 13.90
C ALA A 305 18.21 5.82 13.76
N ARG A 306 17.69 5.83 12.52
CA ARG A 306 16.33 6.31 12.25
C ARG A 306 15.26 5.46 12.94
N GLN A 307 15.38 4.16 12.94
CA GLN A 307 14.48 3.26 13.65
C GLN A 307 14.47 3.56 15.16
N ALA A 308 15.63 3.77 15.76
CA ALA A 308 15.71 4.15 17.18
C ALA A 308 15.06 5.52 17.47
N GLU A 309 15.13 6.48 16.52
CA GLU A 309 14.43 7.77 16.63
C GLU A 309 12.91 7.58 16.57
N LEU A 310 12.42 6.79 15.62
CA LEU A 310 11.00 6.52 15.46
C LEU A 310 10.42 5.83 16.70
N LEU A 311 11.13 4.84 17.27
CA LEU A 311 10.71 4.19 18.50
C LEU A 311 10.65 5.16 19.68
N ARG A 312 11.65 6.05 19.84
CA ARG A 312 11.58 7.11 20.88
C ARG A 312 10.42 8.07 20.66
N PHE A 313 10.16 8.44 19.42
CA PHE A 313 9.00 9.27 19.07
C PHE A 313 7.67 8.57 19.44
N GLU A 314 7.51 7.32 19.06
CA GLU A 314 6.32 6.52 19.43
C GLU A 314 6.15 6.40 20.95
N GLN A 315 7.25 6.16 21.66
CA GLN A 315 7.26 6.09 23.15
C GLN A 315 6.95 7.44 23.80
N SER A 316 7.26 8.58 23.12
CA SER A 316 6.95 9.91 23.66
C SER A 316 5.47 10.24 23.69
N PHE A 317 4.66 9.48 22.94
CA PHE A 317 3.21 9.49 23.09
C PHE A 317 2.76 8.60 24.26
N GLU A 318 3.53 8.61 25.37
CA GLU A 318 3.24 7.80 26.54
C GLU A 318 1.78 8.00 27.00
N PHE A 319 1.02 7.06 26.58
CA PHE A 319 -0.24 6.77 27.21
C PHE A 319 0.05 5.70 28.26
N ASP A 320 -0.32 6.00 29.51
CA ASP A 320 -0.49 4.95 30.49
C ASP A 320 -1.42 3.89 29.88
N PRO A 321 -0.97 2.63 29.68
CA PRO A 321 -1.81 1.58 29.12
C PRO A 321 -3.14 1.42 29.87
N ALA A 322 -3.16 1.62 31.18
CA ALA A 322 -4.36 1.58 32.01
C ALA A 322 -5.28 2.79 31.74
N ALA A 323 -4.74 4.00 31.61
CA ALA A 323 -5.51 5.18 31.24
C ALA A 323 -6.09 5.08 29.83
N ARG A 324 -5.33 4.53 28.91
CA ARG A 324 -5.81 4.23 27.54
C ARG A 324 -7.04 3.34 27.53
N ASP A 325 -6.99 2.25 28.28
CA ASP A 325 -8.09 1.30 28.29
C ASP A 325 -9.35 1.93 28.90
N SER A 326 -9.21 2.71 29.96
CA SER A 326 -10.33 3.43 30.54
C SER A 326 -10.92 4.51 29.62
N ASP A 327 -10.07 5.21 28.85
CA ASP A 327 -10.52 6.24 27.95
C ASP A 327 -11.18 5.66 26.70
N PHE A 328 -10.66 4.57 26.15
CA PHE A 328 -11.30 3.84 25.08
C PHE A 328 -12.65 3.26 25.49
N GLU A 329 -12.78 2.72 26.68
CA GLU A 329 -14.06 2.22 27.20
C GLU A 329 -15.08 3.35 27.37
N LYS A 330 -14.69 4.50 27.88
CA LYS A 330 -15.56 5.70 27.97
C LYS A 330 -16.00 6.17 26.59
N LEU A 331 -15.07 6.27 25.63
CA LEU A 331 -15.39 6.65 24.26
C LEU A 331 -16.31 5.63 23.59
N ARG A 332 -16.10 4.33 23.82
CA ARG A 332 -16.95 3.27 23.30
C ARG A 332 -18.39 3.36 23.80
N GLN A 333 -18.59 3.75 25.05
CA GLN A 333 -19.93 3.96 25.63
C GLN A 333 -20.63 5.18 25.06
N LEU A 334 -19.88 6.18 24.56
CA LEU A 334 -20.42 7.41 23.99
C LEU A 334 -20.70 7.31 22.49
N LEU A 335 -20.22 6.26 21.84
CA LEU A 335 -20.44 6.05 20.40
C LEU A 335 -21.72 5.24 20.18
N PRO A 336 -22.61 5.66 19.26
CA PRO A 336 -23.85 4.94 18.93
C PRO A 336 -23.60 3.58 18.29
#